data_af7087992019686fdc375aba468081ba
#
_entry.id   af7087992019686fdc375aba468081ba
#
_cell.length_a   1.000
_cell.length_b   1.000
_cell.length_c   1.000
_cell.angle_alpha   90.00
_cell.angle_beta   90.00
_cell.angle_gamma   90.00
#
_symmetry.space_group_name_H-M   'P 1'
#
loop_
_entity.id
_entity.type
_entity.pdbx_description
1 polymer ?
#
loop_
_entity_poly.entity_id
_entity_poly.type
_entity_poly.pdbx_seq_one_letter_code
_entity_poly.pdbx_strand_id
1 'polypeptide(L)'
;MTDFAVFAQQIIDELTKAGRKHTADTRKHSANRILKFMGDNPTSMDKWDELFVQDYEAWMKAQGLTASTTAYYLSQLCTFYKQAVKSGIVQEQDIFRLVNKRPPQPKRTSQQFPSIAELHYLRALDLHKSQAFARDMFLFSLYTRGMKFVDIAYLKKSDVKDGMLTYISHASDNNPAVTLKWDKAMQQIANRYSTDTEYMFPIITKEGNTDIIDQITQSRHNVMYNLRSIGKQYKFSVSPTIAMTKDLWRKIMDEVSVSEVI
;
A
#
# COMPACT_ATOMS: atom_id res chain seq x y z
N MET A 1 5.16 5.28 -36.47
CA MET A 1 5.90 5.77 -35.29
C MET A 1 4.90 5.96 -34.17
N THR A 2 4.97 5.17 -33.12
CA THR A 2 4.03 5.31 -32.00
C THR A 2 4.70 6.13 -30.92
N ASP A 3 4.13 7.30 -30.67
CA ASP A 3 4.55 8.21 -29.59
C ASP A 3 4.23 7.54 -28.24
N PHE A 4 5.25 7.43 -27.38
CA PHE A 4 5.09 6.85 -26.04
C PHE A 4 4.05 7.57 -25.19
N ALA A 5 3.93 8.91 -25.32
CA ALA A 5 2.96 9.67 -24.54
C ALA A 5 1.52 9.25 -24.91
N VAL A 6 1.23 9.11 -26.20
CA VAL A 6 -0.09 8.66 -26.69
C VAL A 6 -0.37 7.23 -26.23
N PHE A 7 0.62 6.33 -26.37
CA PHE A 7 0.48 4.94 -25.94
C PHE A 7 0.26 4.80 -24.44
N ALA A 8 1.04 5.52 -23.65
CA ALA A 8 0.90 5.52 -22.18
C ALA A 8 -0.48 6.06 -21.75
N GLN A 9 -0.99 7.11 -22.42
CA GLN A 9 -2.31 7.67 -22.15
C GLN A 9 -3.42 6.65 -22.45
N GLN A 10 -3.33 5.91 -23.54
CA GLN A 10 -4.30 4.85 -23.87
C GLN A 10 -4.39 3.81 -22.74
N ILE A 11 -3.24 3.34 -22.24
CA ILE A 11 -3.19 2.39 -21.13
C ILE A 11 -3.82 2.97 -19.85
N ILE A 12 -3.56 4.23 -19.55
CA ILE A 12 -4.12 4.93 -18.39
C ILE A 12 -5.64 5.02 -18.51
N ASP A 13 -6.15 5.36 -19.69
CA ASP A 13 -7.58 5.49 -19.95
C ASP A 13 -8.30 4.14 -19.84
N GLU A 14 -7.70 3.05 -20.40
CA GLU A 14 -8.23 1.69 -20.27
C GLU A 14 -8.31 1.25 -18.80
N LEU A 15 -7.26 1.50 -18.00
CA LEU A 15 -7.25 1.20 -16.58
C LEU A 15 -8.30 2.00 -15.80
N THR A 16 -8.48 3.26 -16.17
CA THR A 16 -9.49 4.14 -15.55
C THR A 16 -10.90 3.65 -15.87
N LYS A 17 -11.17 3.31 -17.15
CA LYS A 17 -12.46 2.74 -17.58
C LYS A 17 -12.75 1.39 -16.89
N ALA A 18 -11.72 0.60 -16.65
CA ALA A 18 -11.82 -0.67 -15.90
C ALA A 18 -11.96 -0.50 -14.38
N GLY A 19 -12.09 0.75 -13.86
CA GLY A 19 -12.21 1.04 -12.43
C GLY A 19 -10.90 0.87 -11.63
N ARG A 20 -9.76 0.62 -12.31
CA ARG A 20 -8.45 0.40 -11.68
C ARG A 20 -7.69 1.70 -11.42
N LYS A 21 -8.35 2.67 -10.78
CA LYS A 21 -7.88 4.05 -10.59
C LYS A 21 -6.46 4.11 -10.00
N HIS A 22 -6.19 3.38 -8.92
CA HIS A 22 -4.85 3.37 -8.31
C HIS A 22 -3.75 2.86 -9.26
N THR A 23 -4.06 1.84 -10.08
CA THR A 23 -3.12 1.33 -11.08
C THR A 23 -2.92 2.36 -12.20
N ALA A 24 -3.99 3.04 -12.63
CA ALA A 24 -3.93 4.12 -13.60
C ALA A 24 -3.04 5.27 -13.13
N ASP A 25 -3.19 5.73 -11.87
CA ASP A 25 -2.36 6.77 -11.27
C ASP A 25 -0.88 6.34 -11.20
N THR A 26 -0.63 5.10 -10.81
CA THR A 26 0.73 4.52 -10.81
C THR A 26 1.36 4.56 -12.20
N ARG A 27 0.60 4.18 -13.25
CA ARG A 27 1.06 4.25 -14.64
C ARG A 27 1.31 5.68 -15.07
N LYS A 28 0.42 6.60 -14.74
CA LYS A 28 0.56 8.04 -15.04
C LYS A 28 1.85 8.61 -14.45
N HIS A 29 2.10 8.37 -13.16
CA HIS A 29 3.34 8.85 -12.52
C HIS A 29 4.60 8.25 -13.16
N SER A 30 4.55 6.98 -13.54
CA SER A 30 5.67 6.29 -14.17
C SER A 30 5.90 6.79 -15.60
N ALA A 31 4.84 6.98 -16.39
CA ALA A 31 4.90 7.55 -17.73
C ALA A 31 5.50 8.96 -17.70
N ASN A 32 5.04 9.82 -16.79
CA ASN A 32 5.56 11.18 -16.64
C ASN A 32 7.06 11.20 -16.32
N ARG A 33 7.56 10.22 -15.56
CA ARG A 33 8.99 10.09 -15.26
C ARG A 33 9.79 9.67 -16.50
N ILE A 34 9.28 8.75 -17.30
CA ILE A 34 9.90 8.33 -18.57
C ILE A 34 9.93 9.52 -19.55
N LEU A 35 8.82 10.23 -19.70
CA LEU A 35 8.73 11.42 -20.53
C LEU A 35 9.71 12.51 -20.09
N LYS A 36 9.85 12.72 -18.77
CA LYS A 36 10.84 13.67 -18.23
C LYS A 36 12.28 13.27 -18.56
N PHE A 37 12.60 11.99 -18.58
CA PHE A 37 13.91 11.50 -19.03
C PHE A 37 14.13 11.76 -20.53
N MET A 38 13.12 11.50 -21.36
CA MET A 38 13.19 11.69 -22.80
C MET A 38 13.31 13.15 -23.22
N GLY A 39 12.85 14.10 -22.37
CA GLY A 39 12.93 15.54 -22.64
C GLY A 39 12.09 15.97 -23.83
N ASP A 40 12.55 17.04 -24.53
CA ASP A 40 11.81 17.66 -25.63
C ASP A 40 11.89 16.84 -26.96
N ASN A 41 12.75 15.85 -27.04
CA ASN A 41 12.89 14.95 -28.19
C ASN A 41 12.53 13.52 -27.82
N PRO A 42 11.23 13.18 -27.74
CA PRO A 42 10.81 11.85 -27.34
C PRO A 42 11.27 10.81 -28.35
N THR A 43 12.05 9.85 -27.88
CA THR A 43 12.50 8.73 -28.67
C THR A 43 11.32 7.79 -28.93
N SER A 44 11.07 7.48 -30.21
CA SER A 44 10.03 6.50 -30.57
C SER A 44 10.33 5.15 -29.96
N MET A 45 9.29 4.42 -29.51
CA MET A 45 9.43 3.15 -28.78
C MET A 45 10.15 2.05 -29.56
N ASP A 46 10.13 2.10 -30.89
CA ASP A 46 10.86 1.18 -31.77
C ASP A 46 12.39 1.34 -31.69
N LYS A 47 12.86 2.46 -31.14
CA LYS A 47 14.28 2.74 -30.92
C LYS A 47 14.74 2.47 -29.48
N TRP A 48 13.86 1.95 -28.62
CA TRP A 48 14.25 1.59 -27.28
C TRP A 48 15.10 0.31 -27.30
N ASP A 49 16.34 0.44 -26.86
CA ASP A 49 17.34 -0.61 -26.82
C ASP A 49 17.94 -0.77 -25.42
N GLU A 50 18.96 -1.60 -25.27
CA GLU A 50 19.68 -1.79 -24.00
C GLU A 50 20.29 -0.47 -23.49
N LEU A 51 20.80 0.38 -24.41
CA LEU A 51 21.41 1.64 -24.05
C LEU A 51 20.39 2.62 -23.49
N PHE A 52 19.21 2.72 -24.13
CA PHE A 52 18.12 3.54 -23.61
C PHE A 52 17.75 3.16 -22.16
N VAL A 53 17.69 1.85 -21.86
CA VAL A 53 17.35 1.37 -20.53
C VAL A 53 18.46 1.67 -19.51
N GLN A 54 19.73 1.54 -19.91
CA GLN A 54 20.89 1.89 -19.08
C GLN A 54 20.95 3.40 -18.81
N ASP A 55 20.74 4.23 -19.82
CA ASP A 55 20.72 5.69 -19.68
C ASP A 55 19.59 6.14 -18.76
N TYR A 56 18.40 5.53 -18.87
CA TYR A 56 17.30 5.80 -17.95
C TYR A 56 17.66 5.42 -16.50
N GLU A 57 18.31 4.28 -16.30
CA GLU A 57 18.79 3.87 -14.97
C GLU A 57 19.83 4.87 -14.42
N ALA A 58 20.83 5.24 -15.24
CA ALA A 58 21.87 6.19 -14.87
C ALA A 58 21.29 7.57 -14.54
N TRP A 59 20.35 8.06 -15.36
CA TRP A 59 19.66 9.31 -15.12
C TRP A 59 18.91 9.30 -13.79
N MET A 60 18.18 8.23 -13.45
CA MET A 60 17.49 8.11 -12.18
C MET A 60 18.47 8.13 -10.98
N LYS A 61 19.60 7.45 -11.10
CA LYS A 61 20.65 7.47 -10.06
C LYS A 61 21.24 8.87 -9.89
N ALA A 62 21.47 9.59 -10.98
CA ALA A 62 21.94 10.98 -10.95
C ALA A 62 20.95 11.95 -10.31
N GLN A 63 19.63 11.64 -10.37
CA GLN A 63 18.58 12.37 -9.63
C GLN A 63 18.50 11.99 -8.15
N GLY A 64 19.42 11.16 -7.64
CA GLY A 64 19.48 10.77 -6.23
C GLY A 64 18.43 9.71 -5.81
N LEU A 65 17.84 8.99 -6.76
CA LEU A 65 16.88 7.92 -6.42
C LEU A 65 17.60 6.73 -5.79
N THR A 66 16.97 6.14 -4.79
CA THR A 66 17.47 4.91 -4.16
C THR A 66 17.41 3.73 -5.13
N ALA A 67 18.27 2.72 -4.94
CA ALA A 67 18.27 1.51 -5.76
C ALA A 67 16.89 0.82 -5.83
N SER A 68 16.14 0.81 -4.72
CA SER A 68 14.78 0.25 -4.69
C SER A 68 13.81 1.06 -5.56
N THR A 69 13.88 2.38 -5.51
CA THR A 69 13.03 3.26 -6.33
C THR A 69 13.40 3.18 -7.81
N THR A 70 14.70 3.10 -8.13
CA THR A 70 15.19 2.90 -9.48
C THR A 70 14.69 1.57 -10.06
N ALA A 71 14.84 0.46 -9.32
CA ALA A 71 14.33 -0.84 -9.73
C ALA A 71 12.82 -0.86 -9.95
N TYR A 72 12.06 -0.13 -9.11
CA TYR A 72 10.62 0.05 -9.29
C TYR A 72 10.30 0.72 -10.64
N TYR A 73 10.94 1.85 -10.97
CA TYR A 73 10.67 2.54 -12.25
C TYR A 73 11.15 1.75 -13.46
N LEU A 74 12.25 1.00 -13.36
CA LEU A 74 12.67 0.05 -14.41
C LEU A 74 11.62 -1.05 -14.64
N SER A 75 10.99 -1.56 -13.56
CA SER A 75 9.90 -2.52 -13.70
C SER A 75 8.66 -1.93 -14.37
N GLN A 76 8.39 -0.63 -14.15
CA GLN A 76 7.29 0.08 -14.83
C GLN A 76 7.61 0.28 -16.32
N LEU A 77 8.83 0.67 -16.66
CA LEU A 77 9.30 0.76 -18.06
C LEU A 77 9.14 -0.60 -18.77
N CYS A 78 9.59 -1.68 -18.13
CA CYS A 78 9.45 -3.04 -18.64
C CYS A 78 7.97 -3.41 -18.88
N THR A 79 7.06 -2.93 -18.04
CA THR A 79 5.63 -3.20 -18.22
C THR A 79 5.07 -2.46 -19.43
N PHE A 80 5.42 -1.20 -19.65
CA PHE A 80 5.04 -0.47 -20.87
C PHE A 80 5.61 -1.14 -22.12
N TYR A 81 6.89 -1.51 -22.09
CA TYR A 81 7.53 -2.20 -23.21
C TYR A 81 6.82 -3.52 -23.57
N LYS A 82 6.56 -4.37 -22.57
CA LYS A 82 5.84 -5.64 -22.79
C LYS A 82 4.42 -5.43 -23.33
N GLN A 83 3.73 -4.37 -22.92
CA GLN A 83 2.43 -4.03 -23.48
C GLN A 83 2.55 -3.57 -24.95
N ALA A 84 3.57 -2.81 -25.29
CA ALA A 84 3.83 -2.39 -26.67
C ALA A 84 4.17 -3.58 -27.58
N VAL A 85 4.97 -4.53 -27.09
CA VAL A 85 5.23 -5.81 -27.78
C VAL A 85 3.92 -6.58 -28.01
N LYS A 86 3.12 -6.73 -26.95
CA LYS A 86 1.82 -7.44 -27.04
C LYS A 86 0.85 -6.77 -28.02
N SER A 87 0.89 -5.46 -28.17
CA SER A 87 0.07 -4.69 -29.11
C SER A 87 0.68 -4.62 -30.51
N GLY A 88 1.80 -5.29 -30.78
CA GLY A 88 2.47 -5.30 -32.07
C GLY A 88 3.12 -3.97 -32.47
N ILE A 89 3.29 -3.04 -31.53
CA ILE A 89 3.88 -1.70 -31.75
C ILE A 89 5.40 -1.80 -31.92
N VAL A 90 6.03 -2.69 -31.16
CA VAL A 90 7.47 -2.96 -31.20
C VAL A 90 7.71 -4.47 -31.28
N GLN A 91 8.82 -4.86 -31.94
CA GLN A 91 9.26 -6.25 -31.92
C GLN A 91 9.93 -6.57 -30.58
N GLU A 92 9.71 -7.79 -30.09
CA GLU A 92 10.31 -8.24 -28.82
C GLU A 92 11.83 -8.33 -28.91
N GLN A 93 12.53 -7.65 -28.03
CA GLN A 93 13.97 -7.69 -27.84
C GLN A 93 14.27 -7.73 -26.35
N ASP A 94 15.40 -8.34 -25.96
CA ASP A 94 15.81 -8.39 -24.56
C ASP A 94 16.57 -7.12 -24.14
N ILE A 95 15.90 -5.98 -24.24
CA ILE A 95 16.47 -4.66 -23.90
C ILE A 95 16.74 -4.48 -22.39
N PHE A 96 16.24 -5.38 -21.54
CA PHE A 96 16.41 -5.32 -20.09
C PHE A 96 17.51 -6.26 -19.57
N ARG A 97 18.21 -6.98 -20.44
CA ARG A 97 19.20 -8.01 -20.06
C ARG A 97 20.24 -7.51 -19.06
N LEU A 98 20.71 -6.29 -19.18
CA LEU A 98 21.78 -5.72 -18.35
C LEU A 98 21.26 -5.07 -17.04
N VAL A 99 19.98 -4.72 -16.97
CA VAL A 99 19.37 -4.05 -15.79
C VAL A 99 18.46 -4.98 -14.96
N ASN A 100 18.09 -6.15 -15.48
CA ASN A 100 17.23 -7.13 -14.80
C ASN A 100 17.88 -7.88 -13.63
N LYS A 101 19.16 -7.67 -13.37
CA LYS A 101 19.76 -8.13 -12.12
C LYS A 101 19.25 -7.20 -11.01
N ARG A 102 18.08 -7.53 -10.42
CA ARG A 102 17.72 -6.96 -9.13
C ARG A 102 18.95 -7.04 -8.24
N PRO A 103 19.45 -5.91 -7.70
CA PRO A 103 20.47 -6.02 -6.67
C PRO A 103 19.97 -7.04 -5.65
N PRO A 104 20.81 -7.92 -5.12
CA PRO A 104 20.38 -8.89 -4.13
C PRO A 104 19.59 -8.08 -3.10
N GLN A 105 18.32 -8.42 -2.92
CA GLN A 105 17.50 -7.78 -1.90
C GLN A 105 18.33 -7.87 -0.63
N PRO A 106 18.69 -6.77 0.04
CA PRO A 106 19.35 -6.88 1.31
C PRO A 106 18.51 -7.90 2.08
N LYS A 107 19.15 -9.00 2.55
CA LYS A 107 18.47 -10.01 3.37
C LYS A 107 17.59 -9.18 4.29
N ARG A 108 16.27 -9.38 4.24
CA ARG A 108 15.37 -8.62 5.11
C ARG A 108 15.99 -8.69 6.49
N THR A 109 16.69 -7.63 6.88
CA THR A 109 17.14 -7.47 8.25
C THR A 109 15.90 -7.76 9.05
N SER A 110 15.95 -8.72 9.97
CA SER A 110 14.81 -9.23 10.72
C SER A 110 13.90 -8.04 11.01
N GLN A 111 12.69 -8.07 10.43
CA GLN A 111 11.80 -6.92 10.49
C GLN A 111 11.64 -6.59 11.98
N GLN A 112 12.12 -5.44 12.38
CA GLN A 112 12.02 -5.04 13.78
C GLN A 112 10.56 -4.70 14.05
N PHE A 113 10.06 -5.18 15.17
CA PHE A 113 8.71 -4.94 15.66
C PHE A 113 8.78 -4.33 17.05
N PRO A 114 7.78 -3.53 17.45
CA PRO A 114 7.62 -3.18 18.86
C PRO A 114 7.59 -4.43 19.73
N SER A 115 8.19 -4.37 20.88
CA SER A 115 8.11 -5.46 21.87
C SER A 115 6.69 -5.60 22.45
N ILE A 116 6.39 -6.74 23.04
CA ILE A 116 5.09 -6.94 23.72
C ILE A 116 4.86 -5.88 24.79
N ALA A 117 5.90 -5.53 25.56
CA ALA A 117 5.82 -4.47 26.56
C ALA A 117 5.47 -3.11 25.93
N GLU A 118 6.06 -2.77 24.78
CA GLU A 118 5.72 -1.56 24.04
C GLU A 118 4.28 -1.58 23.50
N LEU A 119 3.76 -2.76 23.10
CA LEU A 119 2.38 -2.90 22.67
C LEU A 119 1.39 -2.69 23.83
N HIS A 120 1.68 -3.24 25.02
CA HIS A 120 0.91 -2.98 26.24
C HIS A 120 0.95 -1.50 26.60
N TYR A 121 2.13 -0.89 26.53
CA TYR A 121 2.31 0.53 26.78
C TYR A 121 1.51 1.38 25.79
N LEU A 122 1.60 1.07 24.48
CA LEU A 122 0.82 1.75 23.43
C LEU A 122 -0.68 1.71 23.70
N ARG A 123 -1.20 0.55 24.12
CA ARG A 123 -2.61 0.35 24.46
C ARG A 123 -3.05 1.23 25.62
N ALA A 124 -2.18 1.44 26.60
CA ALA A 124 -2.46 2.18 27.83
C ALA A 124 -2.28 3.69 27.71
N LEU A 125 -1.67 4.20 26.64
CA LEU A 125 -1.42 5.63 26.45
C LEU A 125 -2.72 6.44 26.44
N ASP A 126 -2.72 7.53 27.23
CA ASP A 126 -3.71 8.59 27.05
C ASP A 126 -3.26 9.54 25.93
N LEU A 127 -4.03 9.56 24.85
CA LEU A 127 -3.66 10.21 23.59
C LEU A 127 -4.75 11.19 23.13
N HIS A 128 -4.31 12.27 22.48
CA HIS A 128 -5.22 13.17 21.78
C HIS A 128 -6.03 12.42 20.70
N LYS A 129 -7.23 12.90 20.38
CA LYS A 129 -8.21 12.22 19.48
C LYS A 129 -7.61 11.60 18.22
N SER A 130 -6.78 12.34 17.47
CA SER A 130 -6.18 11.85 16.21
C SER A 130 -5.12 10.76 16.44
N GLN A 131 -4.34 10.87 17.48
CA GLN A 131 -3.37 9.85 17.88
C GLN A 131 -4.06 8.63 18.48
N ALA A 132 -5.12 8.82 19.28
CA ALA A 132 -5.94 7.73 19.81
C ALA A 132 -6.58 6.92 18.66
N PHE A 133 -7.14 7.60 17.66
CA PHE A 133 -7.67 6.92 16.47
C PHE A 133 -6.59 6.13 15.73
N ALA A 134 -5.42 6.71 15.51
CA ALA A 134 -4.32 6.03 14.84
C ALA A 134 -3.84 4.79 15.61
N ARG A 135 -3.67 4.90 16.95
CA ARG A 135 -3.39 3.75 17.84
C ARG A 135 -4.45 2.67 17.70
N ASP A 136 -5.71 3.04 17.76
CA ASP A 136 -6.84 2.10 17.73
C ASP A 136 -6.94 1.39 16.37
N MET A 137 -6.65 2.07 15.26
CA MET A 137 -6.58 1.43 13.93
C MET A 137 -5.41 0.44 13.84
N PHE A 138 -4.26 0.76 14.43
CA PHE A 138 -3.14 -0.17 14.52
C PHE A 138 -3.49 -1.41 15.34
N LEU A 139 -4.04 -1.23 16.55
CA LEU A 139 -4.44 -2.32 17.43
C LEU A 139 -5.56 -3.17 16.81
N PHE A 140 -6.54 -2.54 16.17
CA PHE A 140 -7.61 -3.24 15.48
C PHE A 140 -7.08 -4.10 14.33
N SER A 141 -6.16 -3.55 13.52
CA SER A 141 -5.46 -4.32 12.49
C SER A 141 -4.69 -5.50 13.08
N LEU A 142 -4.02 -5.32 14.22
CA LEU A 142 -3.29 -6.40 14.90
C LEU A 142 -4.24 -7.49 15.40
N TYR A 143 -5.33 -7.14 16.09
CA TYR A 143 -6.34 -8.09 16.60
C TYR A 143 -7.07 -8.83 15.49
N THR A 144 -7.27 -8.19 14.34
CA THR A 144 -7.85 -8.81 13.13
C THR A 144 -6.80 -9.54 12.27
N ARG A 145 -5.67 -9.96 12.87
CA ARG A 145 -4.60 -10.75 12.23
C ARG A 145 -3.93 -10.06 11.03
N GLY A 146 -3.87 -8.72 11.07
CA GLY A 146 -3.24 -7.91 10.02
C GLY A 146 -4.20 -7.48 8.92
N MET A 147 -5.46 -7.18 9.25
CA MET A 147 -6.40 -6.56 8.33
C MET A 147 -5.81 -5.27 7.76
N LYS A 148 -5.83 -5.11 6.45
CA LYS A 148 -5.29 -3.92 5.79
C LYS A 148 -6.18 -2.70 6.02
N PHE A 149 -5.59 -1.50 6.01
CA PHE A 149 -6.32 -0.27 6.28
C PHE A 149 -7.53 -0.05 5.36
N VAL A 150 -7.40 -0.45 4.08
CA VAL A 150 -8.51 -0.36 3.13
C VAL A 150 -9.69 -1.25 3.55
N ASP A 151 -9.42 -2.45 4.06
CA ASP A 151 -10.47 -3.36 4.54
C ASP A 151 -11.12 -2.83 5.83
N ILE A 152 -10.32 -2.23 6.74
CA ILE A 152 -10.85 -1.52 7.92
C ILE A 152 -11.79 -0.38 7.51
N ALA A 153 -11.43 0.34 6.44
CA ALA A 153 -12.23 1.47 5.96
C ALA A 153 -13.59 1.04 5.40
N TYR A 154 -13.64 -0.08 4.71
CA TYR A 154 -14.89 -0.63 4.15
C TYR A 154 -15.69 -1.51 5.11
N LEU A 155 -15.14 -1.78 6.32
CA LEU A 155 -15.79 -2.65 7.29
C LEU A 155 -17.13 -2.06 7.75
N LYS A 156 -18.20 -2.84 7.61
CA LYS A 156 -19.56 -2.45 7.98
C LYS A 156 -19.93 -2.94 9.38
N LYS A 157 -20.84 -2.24 10.03
CA LYS A 157 -21.42 -2.66 11.31
C LYS A 157 -22.13 -4.03 11.17
N SER A 158 -22.71 -4.29 10.00
CA SER A 158 -23.41 -5.55 9.68
C SER A 158 -22.49 -6.75 9.46
N ASP A 159 -21.17 -6.54 9.31
CA ASP A 159 -20.19 -7.61 9.10
C ASP A 159 -19.91 -8.41 10.38
N VAL A 160 -20.38 -7.92 11.53
CA VAL A 160 -20.32 -8.61 12.82
C VAL A 160 -21.66 -9.24 13.14
N LYS A 161 -21.72 -10.58 13.13
CA LYS A 161 -22.92 -11.36 13.48
C LYS A 161 -22.51 -12.60 14.28
N ASP A 162 -23.32 -12.94 15.27
CA ASP A 162 -23.19 -14.19 16.07
C ASP A 162 -21.78 -14.40 16.64
N GLY A 163 -21.11 -13.32 17.04
CA GLY A 163 -19.75 -13.37 17.58
C GLY A 163 -18.66 -13.63 16.52
N MET A 164 -19.00 -13.48 15.24
CA MET A 164 -18.07 -13.60 14.12
C MET A 164 -18.02 -12.30 13.32
N LEU A 165 -16.82 -11.96 12.84
CA LEU A 165 -16.58 -10.92 11.86
C LEU A 165 -16.36 -11.57 10.50
N THR A 166 -17.19 -11.25 9.51
CA THR A 166 -17.04 -11.74 8.13
C THR A 166 -17.03 -10.57 7.17
N TYR A 167 -15.94 -10.37 6.44
CA TYR A 167 -15.79 -9.27 5.49
C TYR A 167 -15.17 -9.73 4.18
N ILE A 168 -15.38 -8.97 3.12
CA ILE A 168 -14.73 -9.17 1.82
C ILE A 168 -13.50 -8.28 1.74
N SER A 169 -12.32 -8.86 1.50
CA SER A 169 -11.09 -8.09 1.40
C SER A 169 -11.03 -7.31 0.09
N HIS A 170 -10.95 -5.99 0.20
CA HIS A 170 -10.71 -5.07 -0.92
C HIS A 170 -9.22 -4.89 -1.24
N ALA A 171 -8.36 -5.51 -0.45
CA ALA A 171 -6.91 -5.39 -0.57
C ALA A 171 -6.30 -6.44 -1.51
N SER A 172 -7.11 -7.30 -2.12
CA SER A 172 -6.72 -8.37 -3.04
C SER A 172 -7.61 -8.36 -4.28
N ASP A 173 -7.03 -8.60 -5.44
CA ASP A 173 -7.77 -8.63 -6.72
C ASP A 173 -8.88 -9.72 -6.75
N ASN A 174 -8.75 -10.76 -5.92
CA ASN A 174 -9.73 -11.86 -5.85
C ASN A 174 -10.82 -11.62 -4.79
N ASN A 175 -10.77 -10.50 -4.07
CA ASN A 175 -11.75 -10.13 -3.03
C ASN A 175 -12.18 -11.32 -2.14
N PRO A 176 -11.27 -12.04 -1.48
CA PRO A 176 -11.63 -13.21 -0.70
C PRO A 176 -12.45 -12.83 0.54
N ALA A 177 -13.44 -13.65 0.87
CA ALA A 177 -14.13 -13.55 2.14
C ALA A 177 -13.21 -14.02 3.28
N VAL A 178 -13.15 -13.24 4.35
CA VAL A 178 -12.36 -13.53 5.55
C VAL A 178 -13.29 -13.57 6.75
N THR A 179 -13.22 -14.67 7.53
CA THR A 179 -14.02 -14.83 8.74
C THR A 179 -13.10 -14.99 9.95
N LEU A 180 -13.38 -14.22 11.01
CA LEU A 180 -12.64 -14.18 12.26
C LEU A 180 -13.62 -14.22 13.44
N LYS A 181 -13.17 -14.78 14.58
CA LYS A 181 -13.89 -14.62 15.84
C LYS A 181 -13.86 -13.15 16.27
N TRP A 182 -15.00 -12.59 16.60
CA TRP A 182 -15.12 -11.25 17.16
C TRP A 182 -14.86 -11.29 18.66
N ASP A 183 -13.81 -10.62 19.12
CA ASP A 183 -13.42 -10.62 20.53
C ASP A 183 -13.72 -9.29 21.24
N LYS A 184 -13.51 -9.30 22.58
CA LYS A 184 -13.75 -8.11 23.42
C LYS A 184 -12.85 -6.93 23.06
N ALA A 185 -11.62 -7.19 22.64
CA ALA A 185 -10.67 -6.11 22.32
C ALA A 185 -11.09 -5.38 21.03
N MET A 186 -11.54 -6.11 20.01
CA MET A 186 -12.11 -5.55 18.80
C MET A 186 -13.39 -4.75 19.12
N GLN A 187 -14.27 -5.32 19.93
CA GLN A 187 -15.53 -4.65 20.34
C GLN A 187 -15.27 -3.36 21.11
N GLN A 188 -14.30 -3.36 22.04
CA GLN A 188 -13.92 -2.17 22.79
C GLN A 188 -13.41 -1.05 21.89
N ILE A 189 -12.64 -1.37 20.85
CA ILE A 189 -12.19 -0.38 19.88
C ILE A 189 -13.37 0.14 19.05
N ALA A 190 -14.20 -0.75 18.50
CA ALA A 190 -15.35 -0.37 17.70
C ALA A 190 -16.32 0.55 18.47
N ASN A 191 -16.60 0.26 19.74
CA ASN A 191 -17.50 1.05 20.59
C ASN A 191 -17.01 2.47 20.91
N ARG A 192 -15.72 2.79 20.66
CA ARG A 192 -15.20 4.16 20.85
C ARG A 192 -15.62 5.11 19.75
N TYR A 193 -16.08 4.57 18.62
CA TYR A 193 -16.36 5.34 17.41
C TYR A 193 -17.84 5.21 17.03
N SER A 194 -18.52 6.35 16.95
CA SER A 194 -19.88 6.46 16.40
C SER A 194 -19.79 7.00 14.98
N THR A 195 -20.56 6.42 14.07
CA THR A 195 -20.66 6.88 12.68
C THR A 195 -22.11 6.94 12.26
N ASP A 196 -22.48 7.94 11.46
CA ASP A 196 -23.82 8.08 10.88
C ASP A 196 -23.97 7.25 9.59
N THR A 197 -22.89 6.59 9.15
CA THR A 197 -22.85 5.72 7.98
C THR A 197 -22.97 4.24 8.37
N GLU A 198 -23.10 3.36 7.38
CA GLU A 198 -23.07 1.90 7.59
C GLU A 198 -21.70 1.38 8.05
N TYR A 199 -20.62 2.16 7.84
CA TYR A 199 -19.25 1.77 8.15
C TYR A 199 -18.97 1.78 9.65
N MET A 200 -18.11 0.88 10.10
CA MET A 200 -17.78 0.71 11.52
C MET A 200 -16.95 1.87 12.07
N PHE A 201 -16.06 2.43 11.26
CA PHE A 201 -15.14 3.50 11.66
C PHE A 201 -15.36 4.79 10.84
N PRO A 202 -15.06 5.98 11.42
CA PRO A 202 -15.25 7.27 10.75
C PRO A 202 -14.17 7.57 9.72
N ILE A 203 -13.93 6.63 8.79
CA ILE A 203 -12.99 6.75 7.68
C ILE A 203 -13.73 7.21 6.43
N ILE A 204 -14.84 6.56 6.12
CA ILE A 204 -15.78 6.95 5.08
C ILE A 204 -16.95 7.64 5.78
N THR A 205 -16.98 8.97 5.70
CA THR A 205 -17.95 9.80 6.42
C THR A 205 -18.98 10.44 5.50
N LYS A 206 -18.72 10.45 4.19
CA LYS A 206 -19.61 11.03 3.17
C LYS A 206 -19.79 10.01 2.07
N GLU A 207 -21.04 9.72 1.77
CA GLU A 207 -21.48 8.92 0.62
C GLU A 207 -21.92 9.85 -0.52
N GLY A 208 -21.85 9.40 -1.77
CA GLY A 208 -22.26 10.15 -2.93
C GLY A 208 -21.10 10.81 -3.70
N ASN A 209 -21.16 12.13 -3.93
CA ASN A 209 -20.22 12.83 -4.81
C ASN A 209 -18.77 12.94 -4.28
N THR A 210 -18.52 12.60 -3.02
CA THR A 210 -17.17 12.61 -2.47
C THR A 210 -16.47 11.29 -2.78
N ASP A 211 -15.31 11.35 -3.39
CA ASP A 211 -14.54 10.15 -3.74
C ASP A 211 -14.14 9.38 -2.46
N ILE A 212 -14.74 8.22 -2.26
CA ILE A 212 -14.46 7.32 -1.13
C ILE A 212 -12.95 6.97 -1.07
N ILE A 213 -12.30 6.81 -2.22
CA ILE A 213 -10.87 6.51 -2.31
C ILE A 213 -10.03 7.64 -1.73
N ASP A 214 -10.44 8.90 -1.97
CA ASP A 214 -9.75 10.06 -1.42
C ASP A 214 -9.90 10.14 0.10
N GLN A 215 -11.11 9.85 0.63
CA GLN A 215 -11.34 9.79 2.09
C GLN A 215 -10.45 8.71 2.74
N ILE A 216 -10.41 7.51 2.16
CA ILE A 216 -9.56 6.40 2.65
C ILE A 216 -8.08 6.79 2.57
N THR A 217 -7.65 7.40 1.48
CA THR A 217 -6.25 7.80 1.27
C THR A 217 -5.83 8.86 2.28
N GLN A 218 -6.65 9.89 2.48
CA GLN A 218 -6.40 10.95 3.44
C GLN A 218 -6.36 10.42 4.88
N SER A 219 -7.34 9.59 5.25
CA SER A 219 -7.39 8.98 6.58
C SER A 219 -6.18 8.07 6.83
N ARG A 220 -5.77 7.29 5.82
CA ARG A 220 -4.55 6.46 5.91
C ARG A 220 -3.30 7.30 6.14
N HIS A 221 -3.14 8.42 5.44
CA HIS A 221 -2.01 9.33 5.64
C HIS A 221 -2.01 9.89 7.07
N ASN A 222 -3.16 10.32 7.56
CA ASN A 222 -3.30 10.84 8.92
C ASN A 222 -2.96 9.79 9.97
N VAL A 223 -3.44 8.56 9.82
CA VAL A 223 -3.12 7.44 10.72
C VAL A 223 -1.62 7.14 10.71
N MET A 224 -1.00 7.04 9.52
CA MET A 224 0.44 6.78 9.43
C MET A 224 1.28 7.90 10.04
N TYR A 225 0.91 9.17 9.82
CA TYR A 225 1.57 10.31 10.43
C TYR A 225 1.50 10.25 11.96
N ASN A 226 0.30 10.03 12.51
CA ASN A 226 0.10 9.98 13.95
C ASN A 226 0.81 8.78 14.60
N LEU A 227 0.83 7.59 13.97
CA LEU A 227 1.59 6.45 14.47
C LEU A 227 3.10 6.74 14.54
N ARG A 228 3.66 7.41 13.53
CA ARG A 228 5.06 7.85 13.56
C ARG A 228 5.32 8.89 14.65
N SER A 229 4.39 9.82 14.84
CA SER A 229 4.46 10.82 15.91
C SER A 229 4.47 10.15 17.29
N ILE A 230 3.57 9.18 17.54
CA ILE A 230 3.55 8.37 18.75
C ILE A 230 4.90 7.66 18.95
N GLY A 231 5.39 6.96 17.93
CA GLY A 231 6.66 6.25 17.99
C GLY A 231 7.83 7.14 18.41
N LYS A 232 7.88 8.36 17.88
CA LYS A 232 8.91 9.35 18.24
C LYS A 232 8.70 9.93 19.65
N GLN A 233 7.48 10.37 19.95
CA GLN A 233 7.15 11.03 21.22
C GLN A 233 7.38 10.11 22.42
N TYR A 234 7.02 8.86 22.31
CA TYR A 234 7.11 7.87 23.38
C TYR A 234 8.32 6.93 23.24
N LYS A 235 9.26 7.27 22.34
CA LYS A 235 10.55 6.58 22.17
C LYS A 235 10.43 5.07 21.93
N PHE A 236 9.47 4.65 21.10
CA PHE A 236 9.35 3.25 20.71
C PHE A 236 10.61 2.80 19.96
N SER A 237 11.05 1.58 20.21
CA SER A 237 12.17 0.97 19.49
C SER A 237 11.94 0.95 17.98
N VAL A 238 10.67 0.74 17.58
CA VAL A 238 10.20 0.83 16.18
C VAL A 238 8.85 1.54 16.17
N SER A 239 8.71 2.58 15.35
CA SER A 239 7.41 3.24 15.19
C SER A 239 6.36 2.28 14.64
N PRO A 240 5.18 2.15 15.28
CA PRO A 240 4.12 1.28 14.81
C PRO A 240 3.65 1.67 13.40
N THR A 241 3.33 0.68 12.57
CA THR A 241 2.70 0.89 11.26
C THR A 241 1.68 -0.21 10.98
N ILE A 242 0.57 0.10 10.30
CA ILE A 242 -0.43 -0.91 9.95
C ILE A 242 0.16 -2.00 9.04
N ALA A 243 1.13 -1.65 8.20
CA ALA A 243 1.75 -2.61 7.30
C ALA A 243 2.48 -3.77 8.02
N MET A 244 2.95 -3.54 9.26
CA MET A 244 3.66 -4.57 10.03
C MET A 244 2.75 -5.51 10.80
N THR A 245 1.48 -5.18 11.01
CA THR A 245 0.60 -5.90 11.95
C THR A 245 0.41 -7.37 11.61
N LYS A 246 0.39 -7.73 10.33
CA LYS A 246 0.28 -9.12 9.89
C LYS A 246 1.49 -9.97 10.29
N ASP A 247 2.70 -9.45 10.07
CA ASP A 247 3.93 -10.17 10.40
C ASP A 247 4.20 -10.11 11.91
N LEU A 248 3.85 -9.00 12.56
CA LEU A 248 3.88 -8.86 14.01
C LEU A 248 2.92 -9.86 14.69
N TRP A 249 1.69 -9.99 14.19
CA TRP A 249 0.74 -10.98 14.71
C TRP A 249 1.29 -12.40 14.59
N ARG A 250 1.86 -12.77 13.44
CA ARG A 250 2.51 -14.09 13.27
C ARG A 250 3.62 -14.31 14.26
N LYS A 251 4.51 -13.33 14.42
CA LYS A 251 5.61 -13.40 15.39
C LYS A 251 5.09 -13.63 16.81
N ILE A 252 4.06 -12.89 17.23
CA ILE A 252 3.45 -13.06 18.56
C ILE A 252 2.89 -14.49 18.71
N MET A 253 2.20 -15.00 17.68
CA MET A 253 1.63 -16.33 17.73
C MET A 253 2.68 -17.45 17.73
N ASP A 254 3.84 -17.22 17.13
CA ASP A 254 4.97 -18.17 17.13
C ASP A 254 5.73 -18.17 18.48
N GLU A 255 5.80 -17.00 19.16
CA GLU A 255 6.53 -16.83 20.42
C GLU A 255 5.70 -17.16 21.67
N VAL A 256 4.38 -17.14 21.58
CA VAL A 256 3.48 -17.31 22.75
C VAL A 256 2.45 -18.40 22.46
N SER A 257 2.37 -19.37 23.35
CA SER A 257 1.22 -20.28 23.38
C SER A 257 -0.06 -19.47 23.51
N VAL A 258 -1.01 -19.72 22.62
CA VAL A 258 -2.23 -18.95 22.30
C VAL A 258 -3.06 -18.41 23.48
N SER A 259 -2.77 -18.80 24.71
CA SER A 259 -3.58 -18.53 25.90
C SER A 259 -3.23 -17.28 26.69
N GLU A 260 -2.14 -16.58 26.42
CA GLU A 260 -1.64 -15.51 27.31
C GLU A 260 -1.60 -14.09 26.72
N VAL A 261 -1.92 -13.89 25.46
CA VAL A 261 -1.63 -12.58 24.78
C VAL A 261 -2.85 -11.76 24.41
N ILE A 262 -4.04 -12.29 24.51
CA ILE A 262 -5.26 -11.55 24.10
C ILE A 262 -6.24 -11.43 25.24
#